data_2565cfb2e0ce19a10ee6f855a349fe8f
#
_entry.id   2565cfb2e0ce19a10ee6f855a349fe8f
#
_cell.length_a   1.000
_cell.length_b   1.000
_cell.length_c   1.000
_cell.angle_alpha   90.00
_cell.angle_beta   90.00
_cell.angle_gamma   90.00
#
_symmetry.space_group_name_H-M   'P 1'
#
loop_
_entity.id
_entity.type
_entity.pdbx_description
1 polymer ?
#
loop_
_entity_poly.entity_id
_entity_poly.type
_entity_poly.pdbx_seq_one_letter_code
_entity_poly.pdbx_strand_id
1 'polypeptide(L)'
;MKKHIGIITCAVLISTQAVLAGSVTDGTYTATKPGIHGDVTVETTFEDGKITSVVVTEEEETPEIGGLAVTDIPAAIVENNSYNVDSITGATITSDAIKEAVADAITQAGGDPAEFEAASSSTDDETSGEVVELSCDTVVVGGGASGMAAALASQQNGAKTILVEKAANVGGVSIIAGGPMGIDSKDQEEAGVAGTFTIDRKSVV
;
A
#
# COMPACT_ATOMS: atom_id res chain seq x y z
N MET A 1 -9.99 -74.98 -33.93
CA MET A 1 -10.63 -73.68 -33.94
C MET A 1 -9.94 -72.82 -32.84
N LYS A 2 -9.01 -71.97 -33.25
CA LYS A 2 -8.28 -71.06 -32.32
C LYS A 2 -9.00 -69.73 -32.31
N LYS A 3 -9.55 -69.31 -31.15
CA LYS A 3 -10.16 -68.04 -30.96
C LYS A 3 -9.09 -66.97 -30.63
N HIS A 4 -8.90 -66.02 -31.53
CA HIS A 4 -8.10 -64.85 -31.26
C HIS A 4 -8.90 -63.87 -30.46
N ILE A 5 -8.49 -63.55 -29.20
CA ILE A 5 -9.00 -62.48 -28.36
C ILE A 5 -8.16 -61.27 -28.69
N GLY A 6 -8.76 -60.31 -29.38
CA GLY A 6 -8.15 -59.02 -29.64
C GLY A 6 -8.22 -58.16 -28.37
N ILE A 7 -7.07 -57.74 -27.84
CA ILE A 7 -6.95 -56.76 -26.76
C ILE A 7 -7.00 -55.38 -27.41
N ILE A 8 -8.10 -54.65 -27.17
CA ILE A 8 -8.21 -53.23 -27.53
C ILE A 8 -7.53 -52.44 -26.43
N THR A 9 -6.34 -51.95 -26.67
CA THR A 9 -5.65 -51.03 -25.79
C THR A 9 -6.22 -49.64 -26.05
N CYS A 10 -7.11 -49.16 -25.19
CA CYS A 10 -7.57 -47.80 -25.21
C CYS A 10 -6.49 -46.90 -24.58
N ALA A 11 -5.71 -46.22 -25.43
CA ALA A 11 -4.78 -45.20 -24.99
C ALA A 11 -5.60 -43.93 -24.59
N VAL A 12 -5.81 -43.73 -23.30
CA VAL A 12 -6.31 -42.47 -22.78
C VAL A 12 -5.16 -41.48 -22.87
N LEU A 13 -5.21 -40.59 -23.85
CA LEU A 13 -4.38 -39.39 -23.89
C LEU A 13 -4.91 -38.43 -22.81
N ILE A 14 -4.32 -38.46 -21.62
CA ILE A 14 -4.48 -37.44 -20.64
C ILE A 14 -3.70 -36.23 -21.17
N SER A 15 -4.37 -35.31 -21.85
CA SER A 15 -3.83 -34.00 -22.11
C SER A 15 -3.76 -33.30 -20.75
N THR A 16 -2.58 -33.29 -20.15
CA THR A 16 -2.27 -32.34 -19.08
C THR A 16 -2.31 -30.97 -19.73
N GLN A 17 -3.47 -30.32 -19.64
CA GLN A 17 -3.52 -28.86 -19.78
C GLN A 17 -2.72 -28.33 -18.62
N ALA A 18 -1.50 -27.85 -18.89
CA ALA A 18 -0.83 -26.95 -18.00
C ALA A 18 -1.78 -25.77 -17.85
N VAL A 19 -2.33 -25.58 -16.66
CA VAL A 19 -2.96 -24.32 -16.27
C VAL A 19 -1.81 -23.32 -16.30
N LEU A 20 -1.70 -22.58 -17.40
CA LEU A 20 -0.83 -21.41 -17.48
C LEU A 20 -1.37 -20.43 -16.46
N ALA A 21 -0.62 -20.23 -15.39
CA ALA A 21 -0.82 -19.13 -14.49
C ALA A 21 -0.81 -17.83 -15.33
N GLY A 22 -1.85 -17.01 -15.17
CA GLY A 22 -1.98 -15.65 -15.64
C GLY A 22 -1.52 -15.42 -17.08
N SER A 23 -2.34 -15.70 -18.10
CA SER A 23 -1.95 -15.43 -19.49
C SER A 23 -2.31 -14.00 -19.87
N VAL A 24 -1.59 -13.01 -19.33
CA VAL A 24 -1.57 -11.67 -19.90
C VAL A 24 -0.71 -11.69 -21.16
N THR A 25 -1.12 -10.92 -22.16
CA THR A 25 -0.32 -10.69 -23.36
C THR A 25 0.79 -9.70 -23.05
N ASP A 26 2.03 -10.04 -23.42
CA ASP A 26 3.17 -9.13 -23.26
C ASP A 26 2.93 -7.81 -24.00
N GLY A 27 3.37 -6.72 -23.39
CA GLY A 27 3.20 -5.39 -23.93
C GLY A 27 2.97 -4.33 -22.86
N THR A 28 2.83 -3.09 -23.28
CA THR A 28 2.53 -1.96 -22.40
C THR A 28 1.08 -1.50 -22.64
N TYR A 29 0.34 -1.40 -21.54
CA TYR A 29 -1.07 -1.03 -21.54
C TYR A 29 -1.27 0.20 -20.68
N THR A 30 -2.12 1.10 -21.15
CA THR A 30 -2.40 2.38 -20.47
C THR A 30 -3.82 2.40 -19.97
N ALA A 31 -4.00 2.81 -18.73
CA ALA A 31 -5.33 3.02 -18.15
C ALA A 31 -5.34 4.29 -17.30
N THR A 32 -6.52 4.93 -17.22
CA THR A 32 -6.71 6.18 -16.51
C THR A 32 -7.84 6.03 -15.50
N LYS A 33 -7.63 6.52 -14.29
CA LYS A 33 -8.61 6.53 -13.19
C LYS A 33 -8.65 7.90 -12.53
N PRO A 34 -9.81 8.29 -11.98
CA PRO A 34 -9.91 9.55 -11.26
C PRO A 34 -9.11 9.50 -9.95
N GLY A 35 -8.20 10.43 -9.77
CA GLY A 35 -7.51 10.72 -8.52
C GLY A 35 -8.26 11.74 -7.66
N ILE A 36 -7.56 12.43 -6.75
CA ILE A 36 -8.18 13.43 -5.86
C ILE A 36 -8.25 14.81 -6.52
N HIS A 37 -7.25 15.21 -7.31
CA HIS A 37 -7.18 16.52 -7.96
C HIS A 37 -7.34 16.45 -9.47
N GLY A 38 -7.23 15.28 -10.07
CA GLY A 38 -7.33 15.05 -11.50
C GLY A 38 -7.28 13.57 -11.83
N ASP A 39 -7.19 13.27 -13.11
CA ASP A 39 -7.05 11.90 -13.57
C ASP A 39 -5.61 11.42 -13.36
N VAL A 40 -5.47 10.15 -12.98
CA VAL A 40 -4.20 9.45 -12.85
C VAL A 40 -4.07 8.45 -13.97
N THR A 41 -3.10 8.65 -14.85
CA THR A 41 -2.82 7.78 -16.01
C THR A 41 -1.61 6.91 -15.70
N VAL A 42 -1.78 5.60 -15.86
CA VAL A 42 -0.78 4.59 -15.52
C VAL A 42 -0.47 3.74 -16.74
N GLU A 43 0.81 3.58 -17.05
CA GLU A 43 1.33 2.60 -18.00
C GLU A 43 1.84 1.37 -17.25
N THR A 44 1.30 0.19 -17.60
CA THR A 44 1.70 -1.10 -17.03
C THR A 44 2.30 -1.97 -18.13
N THR A 45 3.51 -2.48 -17.92
CA THR A 45 4.19 -3.39 -18.84
C THR A 45 4.19 -4.81 -18.31
N PHE A 46 3.80 -5.74 -19.17
CA PHE A 46 3.83 -7.18 -18.91
C PHE A 46 4.88 -7.86 -19.76
N GLU A 47 5.65 -8.76 -19.18
CA GLU A 47 6.59 -9.64 -19.85
C GLU A 47 6.56 -11.02 -19.19
N ASP A 48 6.48 -12.09 -19.99
CA ASP A 48 6.43 -13.48 -19.51
C ASP A 48 5.33 -13.71 -18.44
N GLY A 49 4.17 -13.05 -18.60
CA GLY A 49 3.03 -13.20 -17.68
C GLY A 49 3.19 -12.48 -16.34
N LYS A 50 4.13 -11.55 -16.22
CA LYS A 50 4.39 -10.78 -14.99
C LYS A 50 4.32 -9.27 -15.24
N ILE A 51 4.03 -8.54 -14.18
CA ILE A 51 4.14 -7.08 -14.18
C ILE A 51 5.62 -6.73 -14.00
N THR A 52 6.25 -6.16 -15.05
CA THR A 52 7.67 -5.78 -15.02
C THR A 52 7.90 -4.29 -14.85
N SER A 53 6.90 -3.47 -15.16
CA SER A 53 6.96 -2.03 -14.96
C SER A 53 5.57 -1.44 -14.73
N VAL A 54 5.49 -0.49 -13.83
CA VAL A 54 4.31 0.37 -13.62
C VAL A 54 4.82 1.80 -13.52
N VAL A 55 4.29 2.69 -14.36
CA VAL A 55 4.70 4.09 -14.41
C VAL A 55 3.46 4.98 -14.43
N VAL A 56 3.38 5.94 -13.52
CA VAL A 56 2.37 7.00 -13.58
C VAL A 56 2.88 8.06 -14.56
N THR A 57 2.16 8.26 -15.66
CA THR A 57 2.57 9.16 -16.74
C THR A 57 1.91 10.53 -16.69
N GLU A 58 0.71 10.59 -16.11
CA GLU A 58 -0.04 11.84 -15.91
C GLU A 58 -0.71 11.82 -14.53
N GLU A 59 -0.58 12.89 -13.79
CA GLU A 59 -1.22 13.11 -12.52
C GLU A 59 -1.22 14.63 -12.16
N GLU A 60 -2.15 15.06 -11.33
CA GLU A 60 -2.23 16.43 -10.78
C GLU A 60 -2.30 16.40 -9.25
N GLU A 61 -1.69 15.38 -8.64
CA GLU A 61 -1.76 15.13 -7.21
C GLU A 61 -0.84 16.07 -6.41
N THR A 62 -1.15 16.26 -5.13
CA THR A 62 -0.31 17.06 -4.23
C THR A 62 1.03 16.37 -4.00
N PRO A 63 2.18 17.01 -4.30
CA PRO A 63 3.51 16.36 -4.25
C PRO A 63 3.84 15.72 -2.89
N GLU A 64 3.45 16.37 -1.78
CA GLU A 64 3.78 15.92 -0.43
C GLU A 64 2.93 14.73 0.05
N ILE A 65 1.83 14.43 -0.64
CA ILE A 65 0.85 13.41 -0.23
C ILE A 65 0.65 12.40 -1.34
N GLY A 66 0.03 12.83 -2.45
CA GLY A 66 -0.20 11.99 -3.63
C GLY A 66 1.09 11.56 -4.30
N GLY A 67 2.11 12.42 -4.30
CA GLY A 67 3.43 12.14 -4.86
C GLY A 67 4.13 10.92 -4.25
N LEU A 68 3.90 10.63 -2.95
CA LEU A 68 4.38 9.38 -2.34
C LEU A 68 3.68 8.16 -2.93
N ALA A 69 2.36 8.22 -3.13
CA ALA A 69 1.62 7.13 -3.75
C ALA A 69 2.07 6.90 -5.21
N VAL A 70 2.31 7.97 -5.96
CA VAL A 70 2.82 7.92 -7.35
C VAL A 70 4.17 7.20 -7.46
N THR A 71 5.00 7.27 -6.41
CA THR A 71 6.33 6.64 -6.39
C THR A 71 6.29 5.24 -5.79
N ASP A 72 5.64 5.07 -4.65
CA ASP A 72 5.77 3.87 -3.83
C ASP A 72 4.81 2.75 -4.26
N ILE A 73 3.57 3.11 -4.68
CA ILE A 73 2.58 2.10 -5.14
C ILE A 73 3.04 1.36 -6.40
N PRO A 74 3.54 2.03 -7.47
CA PRO A 74 4.09 1.33 -8.62
C PRO A 74 5.23 0.37 -8.28
N ALA A 75 6.17 0.79 -7.43
CA ALA A 75 7.29 -0.03 -7.00
C ALA A 75 6.81 -1.29 -6.25
N ALA A 76 5.87 -1.13 -5.31
CA ALA A 76 5.29 -2.24 -4.56
C ALA A 76 4.52 -3.22 -5.45
N ILE A 77 3.79 -2.75 -6.47
CA ILE A 77 3.06 -3.59 -7.42
C ILE A 77 4.03 -4.47 -8.23
N VAL A 78 5.12 -3.91 -8.72
CA VAL A 78 6.14 -4.65 -9.48
C VAL A 78 6.83 -5.68 -8.58
N GLU A 79 7.24 -5.30 -7.38
CA GLU A 79 7.91 -6.17 -6.42
C GLU A 79 7.07 -7.37 -6.03
N ASN A 80 5.78 -7.16 -5.77
CA ASN A 80 4.85 -8.22 -5.36
C ASN A 80 4.20 -8.95 -6.54
N ASN A 81 4.39 -8.48 -7.77
CA ASN A 81 3.64 -8.95 -8.95
C ASN A 81 2.13 -8.99 -8.68
N SER A 82 1.62 -7.98 -7.99
CA SER A 82 0.23 -7.88 -7.53
C SER A 82 -0.18 -6.42 -7.42
N TYR A 83 -1.39 -6.07 -7.84
CA TYR A 83 -1.93 -4.74 -7.61
C TYR A 83 -2.56 -4.57 -6.22
N ASN A 84 -2.76 -5.67 -5.48
CA ASN A 84 -3.30 -5.63 -4.13
C ASN A 84 -2.19 -5.35 -3.11
N VAL A 85 -1.69 -4.13 -3.15
CA VAL A 85 -0.68 -3.60 -2.21
C VAL A 85 -1.31 -2.61 -1.23
N ASP A 86 -0.64 -2.38 -0.11
CA ASP A 86 -1.09 -1.43 0.90
C ASP A 86 -1.16 -0.01 0.32
N SER A 87 -2.26 0.70 0.59
CA SER A 87 -2.39 2.11 0.21
C SER A 87 -1.54 3.00 1.11
N ILE A 88 -0.99 4.08 0.55
CA ILE A 88 -0.23 5.08 1.30
C ILE A 88 -1.19 5.86 2.22
N THR A 89 -0.85 5.90 3.49
CA THR A 89 -1.65 6.64 4.49
C THR A 89 -1.77 8.11 4.12
N GLY A 90 -2.99 8.58 3.99
CA GLY A 90 -3.30 9.97 3.58
C GLY A 90 -3.43 10.16 2.06
N ALA A 91 -2.98 9.19 1.24
CA ALA A 91 -3.11 9.20 -0.20
C ALA A 91 -3.92 8.01 -0.75
N THR A 92 -4.95 7.59 0.00
CA THR A 92 -5.74 6.38 -0.32
C THR A 92 -6.40 6.49 -1.70
N ILE A 93 -7.00 7.63 -2.04
CA ILE A 93 -7.69 7.83 -3.31
C ILE A 93 -6.71 7.68 -4.48
N THR A 94 -5.54 8.32 -4.41
CA THR A 94 -4.48 8.21 -5.42
C THR A 94 -3.92 6.79 -5.50
N SER A 95 -3.70 6.15 -4.34
CA SER A 95 -3.25 4.74 -4.27
C SER A 95 -4.25 3.81 -4.96
N ASP A 96 -5.54 3.99 -4.68
CA ASP A 96 -6.60 3.16 -5.25
C ASP A 96 -6.75 3.43 -6.75
N ALA A 97 -6.63 4.68 -7.20
CA ALA A 97 -6.63 5.02 -8.62
C ALA A 97 -5.50 4.29 -9.40
N ILE A 98 -4.29 4.25 -8.84
CA ILE A 98 -3.16 3.53 -9.45
C ILE A 98 -3.45 2.02 -9.50
N LYS A 99 -3.90 1.42 -8.40
CA LYS A 99 -4.23 0.00 -8.32
C LYS A 99 -5.33 -0.40 -9.31
N GLU A 100 -6.41 0.39 -9.38
CA GLU A 100 -7.50 0.15 -10.32
C GLU A 100 -7.06 0.33 -11.78
N ALA A 101 -6.17 1.27 -12.08
CA ALA A 101 -5.61 1.43 -13.41
C ALA A 101 -4.78 0.20 -13.83
N VAL A 102 -3.99 -0.36 -12.91
CA VAL A 102 -3.24 -1.61 -13.16
C VAL A 102 -4.20 -2.79 -13.39
N ALA A 103 -5.29 -2.92 -12.61
CA ALA A 103 -6.31 -3.94 -12.82
C ALA A 103 -6.99 -3.83 -14.20
N ASP A 104 -7.26 -2.62 -14.66
CA ASP A 104 -7.76 -2.38 -16.02
C ASP A 104 -6.72 -2.76 -17.10
N ALA A 105 -5.43 -2.46 -16.87
CA ALA A 105 -4.35 -2.84 -17.78
C ALA A 105 -4.22 -4.37 -17.89
N ILE A 106 -4.37 -5.12 -16.78
CA ILE A 106 -4.43 -6.59 -16.79
C ILE A 106 -5.59 -7.09 -17.67
N THR A 107 -6.76 -6.48 -17.51
CA THR A 107 -7.94 -6.83 -18.35
C THR A 107 -7.70 -6.53 -19.82
N GLN A 108 -7.08 -5.39 -20.15
CA GLN A 108 -6.71 -5.04 -21.52
C GLN A 108 -5.70 -6.02 -22.13
N ALA A 109 -4.78 -6.53 -21.31
CA ALA A 109 -3.81 -7.56 -21.70
C ALA A 109 -4.44 -8.95 -21.86
N GLY A 110 -5.74 -9.09 -21.58
CA GLY A 110 -6.49 -10.34 -21.68
C GLY A 110 -6.38 -11.26 -20.46
N GLY A 111 -5.79 -10.77 -19.36
CA GLY A 111 -5.69 -11.48 -18.09
C GLY A 111 -6.91 -11.31 -17.20
N ASP A 112 -6.96 -12.12 -16.15
CA ASP A 112 -7.93 -11.99 -15.07
C ASP A 112 -7.27 -11.21 -13.90
N PRO A 113 -7.79 -10.03 -13.52
CA PRO A 113 -7.26 -9.29 -12.37
C PRO A 113 -7.19 -10.12 -11.08
N ALA A 114 -8.11 -11.07 -10.89
CA ALA A 114 -8.12 -11.93 -9.71
C ALA A 114 -6.84 -12.77 -9.55
N GLU A 115 -6.15 -13.08 -10.64
CA GLU A 115 -4.87 -13.81 -10.60
C GLU A 115 -3.71 -12.94 -10.08
N PHE A 116 -3.84 -11.61 -10.18
CA PHE A 116 -2.89 -10.61 -9.68
C PHE A 116 -3.38 -9.92 -8.40
N GLU A 117 -4.54 -10.30 -7.86
CA GLU A 117 -5.05 -9.79 -6.60
C GLU A 117 -4.39 -10.48 -5.40
N ALA A 118 -4.08 -11.76 -5.53
CA ALA A 118 -3.24 -12.42 -4.57
C ALA A 118 -1.86 -11.77 -4.67
N ALA A 119 -1.54 -10.87 -3.74
CA ALA A 119 -0.15 -10.63 -3.44
C ALA A 119 0.48 -12.02 -3.39
N SER A 120 1.50 -12.27 -4.20
CA SER A 120 2.40 -13.35 -3.89
C SER A 120 2.84 -13.06 -2.47
N SER A 121 2.09 -13.57 -1.51
CA SER A 121 2.58 -13.74 -0.17
C SER A 121 3.63 -14.85 -0.28
N SER A 122 4.71 -14.54 -0.96
CA SER A 122 6.00 -14.97 -0.51
C SER A 122 6.19 -14.29 0.86
N THR A 123 5.31 -14.62 1.80
CA THR A 123 5.54 -14.57 3.21
C THR A 123 6.57 -15.64 3.56
N ASP A 124 7.63 -15.62 2.80
CA ASP A 124 8.96 -16.05 3.11
C ASP A 124 9.90 -14.89 2.76
N ASP A 125 9.46 -13.64 2.95
CA ASP A 125 10.35 -12.67 3.54
C ASP A 125 10.51 -13.11 5.01
N GLU A 126 11.14 -14.25 5.19
CA GLU A 126 12.21 -14.31 6.14
C GLU A 126 13.13 -13.15 5.75
N THR A 127 12.68 -11.93 6.07
CA THR A 127 13.61 -10.87 6.37
C THR A 127 14.51 -11.54 7.39
N SER A 128 15.65 -12.03 6.94
CA SER A 128 16.77 -12.35 7.79
C SER A 128 17.28 -11.03 8.37
N GLY A 129 16.34 -10.19 8.78
CA GLY A 129 16.54 -9.05 9.61
C GLY A 129 17.04 -9.60 10.94
N GLU A 130 18.22 -9.19 11.32
CA GLU A 130 18.75 -9.44 12.65
C GLU A 130 17.64 -9.15 13.66
N VAL A 131 17.19 -10.19 14.40
CA VAL A 131 16.19 -10.01 15.46
C VAL A 131 16.84 -9.17 16.55
N VAL A 132 16.42 -7.93 16.66
CA VAL A 132 16.90 -7.01 17.70
C VAL A 132 15.96 -7.12 18.90
N GLU A 133 16.43 -7.74 19.96
CA GLU A 133 15.72 -7.75 21.24
C GLU A 133 16.00 -6.44 21.99
N LEU A 134 14.93 -5.69 22.26
CA LEU A 134 15.00 -4.45 23.02
C LEU A 134 14.15 -4.56 24.29
N SER A 135 14.67 -4.05 25.40
CA SER A 135 13.93 -3.97 26.66
C SER A 135 13.53 -2.53 26.93
N CYS A 136 12.29 -2.30 27.29
CA CYS A 136 11.75 -0.98 27.65
C CYS A 136 10.61 -1.11 28.67
N ASP A 137 10.21 0.03 29.26
CA ASP A 137 9.08 0.10 30.17
C ASP A 137 7.76 0.29 29.43
N THR A 138 7.81 0.96 28.26
CA THR A 138 6.64 1.29 27.44
C THR A 138 6.96 1.10 25.98
N VAL A 139 6.09 0.38 25.25
CA VAL A 139 6.09 0.32 23.79
C VAL A 139 4.89 1.08 23.27
N VAL A 140 5.11 2.01 22.36
CA VAL A 140 4.05 2.74 21.63
C VAL A 140 4.07 2.27 20.18
N VAL A 141 2.95 1.76 19.68
CA VAL A 141 2.79 1.28 18.31
C VAL A 141 2.03 2.33 17.51
N GLY A 142 2.69 2.87 16.48
CA GLY A 142 2.21 3.93 15.62
C GLY A 142 2.76 5.32 15.98
N GLY A 143 3.44 5.94 15.01
CA GLY A 143 4.12 7.25 15.15
C GLY A 143 3.27 8.45 14.72
N GLY A 144 1.93 8.32 14.70
CA GLY A 144 1.04 9.47 14.49
C GLY A 144 1.03 10.44 15.67
N ALA A 145 0.25 11.54 15.58
CA ALA A 145 0.20 12.58 16.64
C ALA A 145 -0.06 11.99 18.03
N SER A 146 -1.00 11.07 18.15
CA SER A 146 -1.35 10.43 19.42
C SER A 146 -0.22 9.56 19.96
N GLY A 147 0.42 8.77 19.10
CA GLY A 147 1.54 7.92 19.48
C GLY A 147 2.77 8.72 19.89
N MET A 148 3.10 9.78 19.15
CA MET A 148 4.20 10.68 19.51
C MET A 148 3.93 11.39 20.85
N ALA A 149 2.69 11.85 21.07
CA ALA A 149 2.31 12.47 22.35
C ALA A 149 2.40 11.47 23.51
N ALA A 150 1.94 10.23 23.32
CA ALA A 150 2.03 9.17 24.32
C ALA A 150 3.48 8.79 24.61
N ALA A 151 4.32 8.65 23.59
CA ALA A 151 5.73 8.33 23.75
C ALA A 151 6.47 9.46 24.51
N LEU A 152 6.21 10.72 24.16
CA LEU A 152 6.78 11.86 24.84
C LEU A 152 6.36 11.93 26.30
N ALA A 153 5.06 11.78 26.57
CA ALA A 153 4.54 11.79 27.94
C ALA A 153 5.13 10.66 28.78
N SER A 154 5.27 9.45 28.23
CA SER A 154 5.90 8.32 28.89
C SER A 154 7.36 8.61 29.25
N GLN A 155 8.12 9.15 28.31
CA GLN A 155 9.53 9.53 28.51
C GLN A 155 9.70 10.64 29.54
N GLN A 156 8.81 11.66 29.52
CA GLN A 156 8.83 12.75 30.50
C GLN A 156 8.56 12.28 31.94
N ASN A 157 7.87 11.15 32.09
CA ASN A 157 7.66 10.51 33.38
C ASN A 157 8.76 9.50 33.74
N GLY A 158 9.86 9.48 33.00
CA GLY A 158 11.06 8.70 33.30
C GLY A 158 11.05 7.26 32.79
N ALA A 159 10.05 6.86 32.00
CA ALA A 159 9.99 5.53 31.43
C ALA A 159 10.89 5.42 30.19
N LYS A 160 11.62 4.33 30.05
CA LYS A 160 12.31 3.96 28.82
C LYS A 160 11.28 3.57 27.78
N THR A 161 11.10 4.40 26.76
CA THR A 161 10.02 4.24 25.78
C THR A 161 10.58 3.89 24.41
N ILE A 162 9.95 2.92 23.73
CA ILE A 162 10.18 2.58 22.32
C ILE A 162 8.93 2.93 21.54
N LEU A 163 9.10 3.71 20.46
CA LEU A 163 8.07 4.00 19.47
C LEU A 163 8.34 3.16 18.24
N VAL A 164 7.35 2.39 17.79
CA VAL A 164 7.40 1.56 16.58
C VAL A 164 6.47 2.18 15.54
N GLU A 165 7.00 2.45 14.35
CA GLU A 165 6.25 2.99 13.21
C GLU A 165 6.46 2.09 11.98
N LYS A 166 5.38 1.81 11.23
CA LYS A 166 5.41 1.01 9.99
C LYS A 166 6.06 1.81 8.85
N ALA A 167 5.74 3.11 8.77
CA ALA A 167 6.25 3.99 7.73
C ALA A 167 7.71 4.42 8.00
N ALA A 168 8.42 4.84 6.95
CA ALA A 168 9.77 5.37 7.06
C ALA A 168 9.87 6.64 7.92
N ASN A 169 8.76 7.37 8.08
CA ASN A 169 8.69 8.61 8.84
C ASN A 169 7.55 8.59 9.85
N VAL A 170 7.78 9.20 11.01
CA VAL A 170 6.73 9.46 11.99
C VAL A 170 5.87 10.63 11.55
N GLY A 171 4.64 10.72 12.06
CA GLY A 171 3.70 11.82 11.79
C GLY A 171 2.31 11.32 11.37
N GLY A 172 2.23 10.24 10.58
CA GLY A 172 0.97 9.71 10.08
C GLY A 172 0.13 10.80 9.40
N VAL A 173 -1.19 10.75 9.54
CA VAL A 173 -2.11 11.77 8.98
C VAL A 173 -1.85 13.19 9.52
N SER A 174 -1.11 13.33 10.62
CA SER A 174 -0.82 14.66 11.19
C SER A 174 0.12 15.48 10.32
N ILE A 175 0.86 14.86 9.39
CA ILE A 175 1.74 15.57 8.44
C ILE A 175 0.93 16.46 7.51
N ILE A 176 -0.30 16.04 7.19
CA ILE A 176 -1.21 16.74 6.27
C ILE A 176 -2.21 17.63 7.00
N ALA A 177 -2.18 17.64 8.33
CA ALA A 177 -3.01 18.56 9.09
C ALA A 177 -2.53 19.99 8.84
N GLY A 178 -3.46 20.89 8.49
CA GLY A 178 -3.17 22.28 8.09
C GLY A 178 -2.62 23.19 9.19
N GLY A 179 -1.78 22.66 10.04
CA GLY A 179 -1.11 23.37 11.13
C GLY A 179 -1.66 23.05 12.53
N PRO A 180 -0.85 23.19 13.57
CA PRO A 180 -1.31 23.07 14.94
C PRO A 180 -2.24 24.23 15.29
N MET A 181 -3.38 23.92 15.88
CA MET A 181 -4.19 24.94 16.53
C MET A 181 -3.55 25.24 17.89
N GLY A 182 -2.72 26.28 17.93
CA GLY A 182 -2.15 26.79 19.17
C GLY A 182 -3.23 27.48 19.97
N ILE A 183 -3.60 26.92 21.12
CA ILE A 183 -4.50 27.57 22.08
C ILE A 183 -3.66 27.92 23.31
N ASP A 184 -3.63 29.17 23.69
CA ASP A 184 -2.84 29.68 24.82
C ASP A 184 -1.33 29.33 24.68
N SER A 185 -0.80 29.35 23.45
CA SER A 185 0.62 29.15 23.20
C SER A 185 1.42 30.42 23.52
N LYS A 186 2.72 30.26 23.83
CA LYS A 186 3.63 31.39 24.00
C LYS A 186 3.64 32.32 22.80
N ASP A 187 3.54 31.78 21.61
CA ASP A 187 3.54 32.54 20.36
C ASP A 187 2.27 33.41 20.26
N GLN A 188 1.13 32.90 20.76
CA GLN A 188 -0.11 33.68 20.85
C GLN A 188 -0.02 34.80 21.89
N GLU A 189 0.59 34.54 23.05
CA GLU A 189 0.85 35.57 24.08
C GLU A 189 1.76 36.65 23.53
N GLU A 190 2.86 36.30 22.86
CA GLU A 190 3.81 37.21 22.24
C GLU A 190 3.19 38.01 21.08
N ALA A 191 2.28 37.41 20.31
CA ALA A 191 1.53 38.05 19.23
C ALA A 191 0.33 38.90 19.73
N GLY A 192 0.02 38.87 21.03
CA GLY A 192 -1.14 39.57 21.61
C GLY A 192 -2.49 39.02 21.16
N VAL A 193 -2.53 37.78 20.69
CA VAL A 193 -3.74 37.11 20.23
C VAL A 193 -4.23 36.17 21.33
N ALA A 194 -5.07 36.67 22.24
CA ALA A 194 -5.70 35.81 23.24
C ALA A 194 -6.91 35.08 22.66
N GLY A 195 -6.78 33.77 22.52
CA GLY A 195 -7.87 32.88 22.13
C GLY A 195 -8.29 31.97 23.27
N THR A 196 -9.42 32.22 23.88
CA THR A 196 -10.02 31.31 24.86
C THR A 196 -10.88 30.28 24.13
N PHE A 197 -10.44 29.03 24.08
CA PHE A 197 -11.28 27.93 23.62
C PHE A 197 -11.71 27.09 24.83
N THR A 198 -13.01 27.12 25.14
CA THR A 198 -13.57 26.25 26.17
C THR A 198 -14.03 24.95 25.56
N ILE A 199 -13.31 23.86 25.84
CA ILE A 199 -13.78 22.52 25.50
C ILE A 199 -14.84 22.14 26.53
N ASP A 200 -16.11 22.13 26.13
CA ASP A 200 -17.14 21.46 26.91
C ASP A 200 -16.98 19.95 26.80
N ARG A 201 -16.40 19.33 27.82
CA ARG A 201 -16.16 17.88 27.87
C ARG A 201 -17.45 17.04 27.86
N LYS A 202 -18.63 17.66 27.89
CA LYS A 202 -19.92 16.97 27.83
C LYS A 202 -20.32 16.59 26.40
N SER A 203 -19.66 17.13 25.40
CA SER A 203 -19.95 16.85 23.98
C SER A 203 -19.03 15.82 23.34
N VAL A 204 -18.10 15.22 24.10
CA VAL A 204 -17.23 14.13 23.62
C VAL A 204 -17.77 12.83 24.21
N VAL A 205 -18.66 12.18 23.44
CA VAL A 205 -19.12 10.80 23.68
C VAL A 205 -18.60 9.90 22.58
#